data_cbfb60d47446f35f66215989e27bd72d
#
_entry.id   cbfb60d47446f35f66215989e27bd72d
#
_cell.length_a   1.000
_cell.length_b   1.000
_cell.length_c   1.000
_cell.angle_alpha   90.00
_cell.angle_beta   90.00
_cell.angle_gamma   90.00
#
_symmetry.space_group_name_H-M   'P 1'
#
loop_
_entity.id
_entity.type
_entity.pdbx_description
1 polymer ?
#
loop_
_entity_poly.entity_id
_entity_poly.type
_entity_poly.pdbx_seq_one_letter_code
_entity_poly.pdbx_strand_id
1 'polypeptide(L)'
;MVLEDIVTASSAEQKPLNEIRRMIGPYERLLIVGCGTCMTVCNAGGEREVSFLHNALRLAQVKSGDGIHAFTEYTAKRQCDPEFLEPLADRVGEVDAILSLGCGIGVQAIAERFADTPVMPGVNTSFMGMAKELGVWDERCAACGDCRLEDTAGICPITRCTKGILNGPCAGAKNGKCEANKEIDCAWVLIYKRLERLQQLDKMRRYYPPRNFRAIPRPKRIVAKATASAGEGNG
;
A
#
# COMPACT_ATOMS: atom_id res chain seq x y z
N MET A 1 19.96 1.72 -11.98
CA MET A 1 18.54 1.49 -11.64
C MET A 1 17.85 2.83 -11.91
N VAL A 2 17.13 2.93 -13.01
CA VAL A 2 16.51 4.16 -13.49
C VAL A 2 15.26 4.41 -12.64
N LEU A 3 15.08 5.63 -12.16
CA LEU A 3 13.95 6.06 -11.29
C LEU A 3 12.57 6.03 -11.97
N GLU A 4 12.49 5.48 -13.19
CA GLU A 4 11.28 5.53 -14.02
C GLU A 4 10.17 4.54 -13.63
N ASP A 5 10.46 3.55 -12.77
CA ASP A 5 9.48 2.52 -12.36
C ASP A 5 8.97 2.66 -10.92
N ILE A 6 9.15 3.81 -10.27
CA ILE A 6 8.72 4.01 -8.88
C ILE A 6 7.24 4.37 -8.84
N VAL A 7 6.38 3.41 -9.10
CA VAL A 7 4.94 3.53 -8.81
C VAL A 7 4.65 2.81 -7.50
N THR A 8 4.64 3.56 -6.40
CA THR A 8 4.17 3.02 -5.12
C THR A 8 2.67 3.23 -4.99
N ALA A 9 1.90 2.14 -4.94
CA ALA A 9 0.49 2.21 -4.59
C ALA A 9 0.25 1.97 -3.08
N SER A 10 1.12 1.23 -2.41
CA SER A 10 0.98 0.88 -0.98
C SER A 10 2.30 1.06 -0.26
N SER A 11 2.25 1.55 0.98
CA SER A 11 3.37 1.56 1.92
C SER A 11 3.08 0.61 3.08
N ALA A 12 4.11 -0.07 3.57
CA ALA A 12 4.01 -1.03 4.66
C ALA A 12 5.31 -1.05 5.48
N GLU A 13 5.21 -1.61 6.67
CA GLU A 13 6.34 -1.87 7.57
C GLU A 13 6.39 -3.35 7.90
N GLN A 14 7.59 -3.92 8.02
CA GLN A 14 7.72 -5.30 8.48
C GLN A 14 7.20 -5.46 9.89
N LYS A 15 6.55 -6.59 10.15
CA LYS A 15 6.15 -6.96 11.51
C LYS A 15 7.38 -7.26 12.37
N PRO A 16 7.28 -7.04 13.69
CA PRO A 16 8.32 -7.46 14.62
C PRO A 16 8.63 -8.95 14.48
N LEU A 17 9.93 -9.32 14.55
CA LEU A 17 10.39 -10.69 14.38
C LEU A 17 9.71 -11.69 15.35
N ASN A 18 9.45 -11.27 16.60
CA ASN A 18 8.76 -12.07 17.59
C ASN A 18 7.30 -12.36 17.20
N GLU A 19 6.61 -11.43 16.58
CA GLU A 19 5.26 -11.61 16.05
C GLU A 19 5.27 -12.62 14.90
N ILE A 20 6.21 -12.47 13.96
CA ILE A 20 6.40 -13.42 12.84
C ILE A 20 6.68 -14.82 13.38
N ARG A 21 7.63 -14.98 14.30
CA ARG A 21 7.96 -16.27 14.92
C ARG A 21 6.76 -16.93 15.57
N ARG A 22 5.93 -16.17 16.29
CA ARG A 22 4.70 -16.69 16.90
C ARG A 22 3.72 -17.21 15.84
N MET A 23 3.56 -16.50 14.71
CA MET A 23 2.65 -16.91 13.65
C MET A 23 3.11 -18.16 12.91
N ILE A 24 4.41 -18.28 12.66
CA ILE A 24 4.98 -19.42 11.93
C ILE A 24 5.21 -20.65 12.80
N GLY A 25 5.19 -20.52 14.13
CA GLY A 25 5.52 -21.59 15.09
C GLY A 25 4.85 -22.93 14.86
N PRO A 26 3.58 -23.02 14.41
CA PRO A 26 2.89 -24.29 14.14
C PRO A 26 3.36 -25.04 12.88
N TYR A 27 4.17 -24.45 11.99
CA TYR A 27 4.48 -24.99 10.66
C TYR A 27 5.96 -25.35 10.55
N GLU A 28 6.27 -26.46 9.88
CA GLU A 28 7.65 -26.95 9.73
C GLU A 28 8.31 -26.44 8.43
N ARG A 29 7.54 -26.37 7.33
CA ARG A 29 8.02 -25.94 6.01
C ARG A 29 7.31 -24.66 5.59
N LEU A 30 8.06 -23.63 5.34
CA LEU A 30 7.55 -22.29 5.09
C LEU A 30 8.11 -21.71 3.79
N LEU A 31 7.21 -21.14 2.97
CA LEU A 31 7.59 -20.34 1.83
C LEU A 31 7.48 -18.84 2.19
N ILE A 32 8.60 -18.13 2.16
CA ILE A 32 8.63 -16.68 2.33
C ILE A 32 8.47 -16.05 0.95
N VAL A 33 7.38 -15.29 0.76
CA VAL A 33 7.04 -14.69 -0.54
C VAL A 33 7.15 -13.17 -0.49
N GLY A 34 8.08 -12.61 -1.25
CA GLY A 34 8.23 -11.17 -1.47
C GLY A 34 7.34 -10.63 -2.58
N CYS A 35 7.29 -9.30 -2.69
CA CYS A 35 6.61 -8.57 -3.76
C CYS A 35 7.53 -7.53 -4.39
N GLY A 36 7.84 -7.71 -5.68
CA GLY A 36 8.83 -6.95 -6.44
C GLY A 36 8.43 -5.54 -6.85
N THR A 37 7.25 -5.05 -6.46
CA THR A 37 6.76 -3.69 -6.78
C THR A 37 6.67 -2.80 -5.53
N CYS A 38 5.47 -2.47 -5.06
CA CYS A 38 5.27 -1.53 -3.94
C CYS A 38 6.10 -1.88 -2.70
N MET A 39 6.22 -3.18 -2.37
CA MET A 39 6.93 -3.61 -1.17
C MET A 39 8.45 -3.52 -1.31
N THR A 40 8.99 -3.69 -2.52
CA THR A 40 10.41 -3.41 -2.81
C THR A 40 10.69 -1.92 -2.64
N VAL A 41 9.83 -1.06 -3.21
CA VAL A 41 10.03 0.39 -3.14
C VAL A 41 9.98 0.92 -1.71
N CYS A 42 9.10 0.40 -0.86
CA CYS A 42 9.05 0.82 0.54
C CYS A 42 10.01 0.03 1.46
N ASN A 43 10.93 -0.76 0.91
CA ASN A 43 11.91 -1.56 1.65
C ASN A 43 11.27 -2.44 2.76
N ALA A 44 10.08 -2.97 2.49
CA ALA A 44 9.32 -3.75 3.47
C ALA A 44 9.21 -5.24 3.11
N GLY A 45 9.31 -5.59 1.79
CA GLY A 45 9.05 -6.97 1.39
C GLY A 45 9.49 -7.32 -0.03
N GLY A 46 10.53 -6.68 -0.55
CA GLY A 46 11.21 -7.09 -1.79
C GLY A 46 12.12 -8.29 -1.59
N GLU A 47 12.86 -8.66 -2.61
CA GLU A 47 13.80 -9.79 -2.59
C GLU A 47 14.84 -9.66 -1.47
N ARG A 48 15.38 -8.47 -1.29
CA ARG A 48 16.35 -8.17 -0.24
C ARG A 48 15.77 -8.42 1.16
N GLU A 49 14.56 -7.95 1.41
CA GLU A 49 13.87 -8.08 2.69
C GLU A 49 13.46 -9.53 2.94
N VAL A 50 13.11 -10.30 1.91
CA VAL A 50 12.88 -11.75 1.99
C VAL A 50 14.13 -12.46 2.50
N SER A 51 15.28 -12.27 1.84
CA SER A 51 16.53 -12.92 2.22
C SER A 51 17.03 -12.46 3.61
N PHE A 52 16.83 -11.18 3.93
CA PHE A 52 17.15 -10.68 5.27
C PHE A 52 16.30 -11.38 6.35
N LEU A 53 14.99 -11.45 6.16
CA LEU A 53 14.08 -12.12 7.10
C LEU A 53 14.36 -13.60 7.23
N HIS A 54 14.60 -14.31 6.12
CA HIS A 54 15.00 -15.71 6.13
C HIS A 54 16.21 -15.93 7.04
N ASN A 55 17.28 -15.16 6.82
CA ASN A 55 18.50 -15.29 7.63
C ASN A 55 18.26 -14.94 9.10
N ALA A 56 17.44 -13.91 9.38
CA ALA A 56 17.09 -13.54 10.75
C ALA A 56 16.29 -14.64 11.47
N LEU A 57 15.36 -15.29 10.77
CA LEU A 57 14.60 -16.42 11.30
C LEU A 57 15.49 -17.63 11.57
N ARG A 58 16.40 -17.99 10.67
CA ARG A 58 17.38 -19.07 10.89
C ARG A 58 18.28 -18.80 12.08
N LEU A 59 18.81 -17.60 12.23
CA LEU A 59 19.63 -17.23 13.39
C LEU A 59 18.83 -17.30 14.70
N ALA A 60 17.57 -16.87 14.67
CA ALA A 60 16.70 -16.95 15.83
C ALA A 60 16.43 -18.40 16.25
N GLN A 61 16.24 -19.33 15.31
CA GLN A 61 16.11 -20.77 15.60
C GLN A 61 17.36 -21.34 16.28
N VAL A 62 18.54 -21.09 15.73
CA VAL A 62 19.81 -21.54 16.32
C VAL A 62 19.96 -21.07 17.77
N LYS A 63 19.53 -19.82 18.03
CA LYS A 63 19.66 -19.21 19.36
C LYS A 63 18.66 -19.74 20.37
N SER A 64 17.42 -20.01 19.96
CA SER A 64 16.33 -20.41 20.87
C SER A 64 16.24 -21.92 21.08
N GLY A 65 16.80 -22.71 20.18
CA GLY A 65 16.63 -24.18 20.19
C GLY A 65 15.21 -24.63 19.83
N ASP A 66 14.35 -23.70 19.40
CA ASP A 66 13.01 -24.02 18.93
C ASP A 66 13.07 -24.81 17.63
N GLY A 67 12.03 -25.61 17.37
CA GLY A 67 11.96 -26.58 16.28
C GLY A 67 12.52 -26.12 14.94
N ILE A 68 13.00 -27.04 14.13
CA ILE A 68 13.64 -26.78 12.85
C ILE A 68 12.56 -26.46 11.81
N HIS A 69 12.46 -25.17 11.42
CA HIS A 69 11.67 -24.78 10.27
C HIS A 69 12.54 -24.79 9.01
N ALA A 70 12.04 -25.37 7.95
CA ALA A 70 12.63 -25.24 6.62
C ALA A 70 12.03 -24.02 5.92
N PHE A 71 12.88 -23.12 5.48
CA PHE A 71 12.45 -21.94 4.75
C PHE A 71 12.86 -22.02 3.28
N THR A 72 11.94 -21.72 2.39
CA THR A 72 12.21 -21.43 0.98
C THR A 72 11.81 -20.01 0.65
N GLU A 73 12.43 -19.42 -0.36
CA GLU A 73 12.25 -18.02 -0.75
C GLU A 73 11.71 -17.92 -2.17
N TYR A 74 10.85 -16.94 -2.38
CA TYR A 74 10.42 -16.51 -3.70
C TYR A 74 9.99 -15.04 -3.68
N THR A 75 10.21 -14.31 -4.76
CA THR A 75 9.68 -12.95 -4.90
C THR A 75 8.85 -12.87 -6.17
N ALA A 76 7.53 -12.76 -6.00
CA ALA A 76 6.61 -12.51 -7.10
C ALA A 76 6.78 -11.08 -7.59
N LYS A 77 6.72 -10.85 -8.90
CA LYS A 77 6.78 -9.49 -9.47
C LYS A 77 5.69 -8.61 -8.86
N ARG A 78 4.48 -9.14 -8.71
CA ARG A 78 3.33 -8.46 -8.09
C ARG A 78 2.38 -9.49 -7.49
N GLN A 79 2.24 -9.52 -6.17
CA GLN A 79 1.39 -10.52 -5.51
C GLN A 79 -0.12 -10.27 -5.71
N CYS A 80 -0.55 -9.05 -5.97
CA CYS A 80 -1.97 -8.70 -6.18
C CYS A 80 -2.46 -8.92 -7.61
N ASP A 81 -1.64 -9.53 -8.47
CA ASP A 81 -1.95 -9.82 -9.87
C ASP A 81 -1.87 -11.34 -10.08
N PRO A 82 -2.98 -12.02 -10.43
CA PRO A 82 -3.04 -13.47 -10.53
C PRO A 82 -1.99 -14.08 -11.47
N GLU A 83 -1.63 -13.40 -12.56
CA GLU A 83 -0.63 -13.87 -13.53
C GLU A 83 0.72 -14.16 -12.85
N PHE A 84 1.13 -13.30 -11.89
CA PHE A 84 2.41 -13.47 -11.21
C PHE A 84 2.34 -14.41 -9.99
N LEU A 85 1.18 -15.00 -9.71
CA LEU A 85 1.02 -16.04 -8.69
C LEU A 85 1.14 -17.46 -9.26
N GLU A 86 0.98 -17.66 -10.57
CA GLU A 86 1.07 -18.98 -11.19
C GLU A 86 2.41 -19.70 -10.90
N PRO A 87 3.59 -19.03 -10.95
CA PRO A 87 4.86 -19.68 -10.64
C PRO A 87 5.03 -20.13 -9.18
N LEU A 88 4.11 -19.73 -8.27
CA LEU A 88 4.12 -20.21 -6.89
C LEU A 88 3.52 -21.60 -6.74
N ALA A 89 2.70 -22.06 -7.68
CA ALA A 89 1.91 -23.29 -7.53
C ALA A 89 2.76 -24.50 -7.18
N ASP A 90 3.88 -24.71 -7.88
CA ASP A 90 4.77 -25.85 -7.64
C ASP A 90 5.42 -25.78 -6.24
N ARG A 91 5.76 -24.57 -5.77
CA ARG A 91 6.40 -24.34 -4.48
C ARG A 91 5.44 -24.48 -3.31
N VAL A 92 4.19 -24.09 -3.51
CA VAL A 92 3.14 -24.15 -2.48
C VAL A 92 2.81 -25.59 -2.11
N GLY A 93 2.89 -26.52 -3.06
CA GLY A 93 2.70 -27.96 -2.81
C GLY A 93 3.76 -28.59 -1.90
N GLU A 94 4.90 -27.94 -1.70
CA GLU A 94 6.03 -28.45 -0.91
C GLU A 94 6.10 -27.89 0.51
N VAL A 95 5.20 -26.95 0.88
CA VAL A 95 5.25 -26.23 2.16
C VAL A 95 3.95 -26.36 2.95
N ASP A 96 4.02 -26.12 4.24
CA ASP A 96 2.87 -26.20 5.16
C ASP A 96 2.17 -24.84 5.28
N ALA A 97 2.88 -23.74 5.02
CA ALA A 97 2.31 -22.40 5.07
C ALA A 97 3.17 -21.38 4.30
N ILE A 98 2.57 -20.24 4.01
CA ILE A 98 3.18 -19.11 3.31
C ILE A 98 3.30 -17.92 4.25
N LEU A 99 4.49 -17.32 4.35
CA LEU A 99 4.73 -16.02 4.97
C LEU A 99 4.88 -14.97 3.88
N SER A 100 3.85 -14.16 3.67
CA SER A 100 3.83 -13.15 2.61
C SER A 100 4.34 -11.80 3.12
N LEU A 101 5.35 -11.25 2.47
CA LEU A 101 5.82 -9.86 2.62
C LEU A 101 5.13 -8.91 1.63
N GLY A 102 4.01 -9.31 1.06
CA GLY A 102 3.11 -8.46 0.27
C GLY A 102 2.27 -7.54 1.16
N CYS A 103 1.69 -6.48 0.58
CA CYS A 103 0.65 -5.70 1.25
C CYS A 103 -0.61 -6.55 1.47
N GLY A 104 -1.55 -6.07 2.29
CA GLY A 104 -2.78 -6.81 2.59
C GLY A 104 -3.60 -7.26 1.37
N ILE A 105 -3.45 -6.60 0.21
CA ILE A 105 -4.08 -7.04 -1.04
C ILE A 105 -3.35 -8.28 -1.57
N GLY A 106 -2.01 -8.27 -1.60
CA GLY A 106 -1.21 -9.41 -2.04
C GLY A 106 -1.38 -10.64 -1.14
N VAL A 107 -1.43 -10.47 0.18
CA VAL A 107 -1.72 -11.56 1.14
C VAL A 107 -3.05 -12.23 0.82
N GLN A 108 -4.11 -11.44 0.60
CA GLN A 108 -5.43 -11.98 0.28
C GLN A 108 -5.45 -12.66 -1.10
N ALA A 109 -4.78 -12.09 -2.10
CA ALA A 109 -4.69 -12.70 -3.43
C ALA A 109 -4.01 -14.07 -3.39
N ILE A 110 -2.93 -14.23 -2.61
CA ILE A 110 -2.30 -15.53 -2.40
C ILE A 110 -3.25 -16.48 -1.68
N ALA A 111 -3.93 -16.03 -0.62
CA ALA A 111 -4.87 -16.86 0.14
C ALA A 111 -6.07 -17.31 -0.70
N GLU A 112 -6.57 -16.47 -1.59
CA GLU A 112 -7.65 -16.83 -2.52
C GLU A 112 -7.18 -17.83 -3.59
N ARG A 113 -5.94 -17.67 -4.09
CA ARG A 113 -5.38 -18.55 -5.12
C ARG A 113 -5.01 -19.94 -4.58
N PHE A 114 -4.52 -20.01 -3.33
CA PHE A 114 -4.06 -21.23 -2.65
C PHE A 114 -4.86 -21.48 -1.36
N ALA A 115 -6.16 -21.70 -1.53
CA ALA A 115 -7.14 -21.74 -0.43
C ALA A 115 -6.85 -22.83 0.63
N ASP A 116 -6.15 -23.89 0.27
CA ASP A 116 -5.81 -24.99 1.17
C ASP A 116 -4.50 -24.77 1.96
N THR A 117 -3.78 -23.68 1.69
CA THR A 117 -2.50 -23.37 2.34
C THR A 117 -2.64 -22.12 3.20
N PRO A 118 -2.34 -22.17 4.50
CA PRO A 118 -2.35 -21.01 5.37
C PRO A 118 -1.39 -19.91 4.90
N VAL A 119 -1.87 -18.66 4.87
CA VAL A 119 -1.08 -17.50 4.46
C VAL A 119 -1.04 -16.47 5.58
N MET A 120 0.16 -16.12 6.00
CA MET A 120 0.40 -15.17 7.09
C MET A 120 1.01 -13.86 6.56
N PRO A 121 0.57 -12.68 7.06
CA PRO A 121 1.16 -11.42 6.69
C PRO A 121 2.47 -11.17 7.44
N GLY A 122 3.56 -10.93 6.74
CA GLY A 122 4.85 -10.51 7.31
C GLY A 122 5.03 -9.00 7.43
N VAL A 123 4.08 -8.22 6.88
CA VAL A 123 4.09 -6.75 6.92
C VAL A 123 2.75 -6.19 7.39
N ASN A 124 2.76 -4.97 7.92
CA ASN A 124 1.58 -4.17 8.20
C ASN A 124 1.44 -3.11 7.10
N THR A 125 0.37 -3.19 6.31
CA THR A 125 0.07 -2.16 5.30
C THR A 125 -0.42 -0.90 5.98
N SER A 126 0.23 0.23 5.75
CA SER A 126 -0.05 1.49 6.43
C SER A 126 -0.95 2.40 5.61
N PHE A 127 -0.57 2.73 4.38
CA PHE A 127 -1.30 3.71 3.55
C PHE A 127 -1.02 3.53 2.06
N MET A 128 -1.77 4.26 1.23
CA MET A 128 -1.47 4.46 -0.19
C MET A 128 -0.75 5.78 -0.39
N GLY A 129 0.45 5.73 -0.94
CA GLY A 129 1.29 6.90 -1.08
C GLY A 129 2.34 6.79 -2.16
N MET A 130 3.32 7.66 -2.05
CA MET A 130 4.47 7.69 -2.96
C MET A 130 5.76 7.92 -2.21
N ALA A 131 6.86 7.43 -2.75
CA ALA A 131 8.19 7.79 -2.30
C ALA A 131 8.43 9.28 -2.60
N LYS A 132 8.95 10.00 -1.63
CA LYS A 132 9.36 11.41 -1.77
C LYS A 132 10.87 11.49 -1.99
N GLU A 133 11.59 10.71 -1.23
CA GLU A 133 13.02 10.52 -1.31
C GLU A 133 13.37 9.14 -0.74
N LEU A 134 14.62 8.73 -0.81
CA LEU A 134 15.06 7.45 -0.28
C LEU A 134 14.76 7.35 1.22
N GLY A 135 13.97 6.35 1.61
CA GLY A 135 13.57 6.14 3.02
C GLY A 135 12.39 6.99 3.49
N VAL A 136 11.77 7.81 2.63
CA VAL A 136 10.63 8.67 2.99
C VAL A 136 9.45 8.43 2.07
N TRP A 137 8.33 8.03 2.65
CA TRP A 137 7.07 7.79 1.95
C TRP A 137 5.95 8.63 2.55
N ASP A 138 5.26 9.35 1.70
CA ASP A 138 4.13 10.20 2.11
C ASP A 138 2.80 9.59 1.67
N GLU A 139 1.83 9.56 2.56
CA GLU A 139 0.45 9.24 2.21
C GLU A 139 -0.12 10.26 1.21
N ARG A 140 -0.81 9.78 0.18
CA ARG A 140 -1.37 10.60 -0.89
C ARG A 140 -2.85 10.35 -1.14
N CYS A 141 -3.35 9.13 -0.89
CA CYS A 141 -4.71 8.76 -1.26
C CYS A 141 -5.35 7.83 -0.24
N ALA A 142 -6.59 8.12 0.15
CA ALA A 142 -7.42 7.28 1.02
C ALA A 142 -8.40 6.38 0.24
N ALA A 143 -8.30 6.28 -1.09
CA ALA A 143 -9.25 5.56 -1.95
C ALA A 143 -10.72 5.89 -1.65
N CYS A 144 -11.01 7.15 -1.38
CA CYS A 144 -12.33 7.59 -0.91
C CYS A 144 -13.41 7.55 -1.99
N GLY A 145 -13.05 7.50 -3.28
CA GLY A 145 -13.99 7.41 -4.40
C GLY A 145 -14.67 8.73 -4.81
N ASP A 146 -14.35 9.83 -4.12
CA ASP A 146 -14.86 11.18 -4.42
C ASP A 146 -13.65 12.13 -4.52
N CYS A 147 -13.04 12.18 -5.71
CA CYS A 147 -11.78 12.87 -5.92
C CYS A 147 -11.97 14.35 -6.13
N ARG A 148 -11.31 15.17 -5.30
CA ARG A 148 -11.41 16.64 -5.29
C ARG A 148 -10.10 17.34 -5.69
N LEU A 149 -9.19 16.60 -6.30
CA LEU A 149 -7.87 17.13 -6.65
C LEU A 149 -7.92 18.28 -7.67
N GLU A 150 -8.96 18.34 -8.51
CA GLU A 150 -9.16 19.46 -9.44
C GLU A 150 -9.34 20.78 -8.69
N ASP A 151 -10.13 20.78 -7.62
CA ASP A 151 -10.45 22.00 -6.88
C ASP A 151 -9.34 22.43 -5.91
N THR A 152 -8.46 21.52 -5.57
CA THR A 152 -7.36 21.73 -4.61
C THR A 152 -5.99 21.69 -5.27
N ALA A 153 -5.94 21.95 -6.58
CA ALA A 153 -4.72 21.99 -7.36
C ALA A 153 -3.82 20.75 -7.19
N GLY A 154 -4.42 19.54 -7.13
CA GLY A 154 -3.68 18.29 -7.02
C GLY A 154 -3.19 17.93 -5.61
N ILE A 155 -3.66 18.60 -4.56
CA ILE A 155 -3.30 18.31 -3.16
C ILE A 155 -4.53 17.80 -2.42
N CYS A 156 -4.51 16.54 -1.98
CA CYS A 156 -5.67 15.92 -1.35
C CYS A 156 -5.92 16.50 0.06
N PRO A 157 -7.05 17.16 0.32
CA PRO A 157 -7.35 17.71 1.65
C PRO A 157 -7.72 16.59 2.65
N ILE A 158 -8.09 15.40 2.17
CA ILE A 158 -8.52 14.29 3.04
C ILE A 158 -7.31 13.60 3.69
N THR A 159 -6.27 13.32 2.91
CA THR A 159 -5.07 12.63 3.41
C THR A 159 -3.98 13.58 3.89
N ARG A 160 -3.93 14.80 3.34
CA ARG A 160 -2.85 15.74 3.64
C ARG A 160 -3.20 16.72 4.78
N CYS A 161 -4.48 16.85 5.15
CA CYS A 161 -4.91 17.62 6.30
C CYS A 161 -5.16 16.69 7.49
N THR A 162 -4.38 16.81 8.57
CA THR A 162 -4.53 16.01 9.79
C THR A 162 -5.96 16.04 10.36
N LYS A 163 -6.68 17.15 10.15
CA LYS A 163 -8.08 17.30 10.57
C LYS A 163 -9.10 16.87 9.53
N GLY A 164 -8.66 16.48 8.31
CA GLY A 164 -9.55 16.10 7.21
C GLY A 164 -10.51 17.21 6.77
N ILE A 165 -10.15 18.48 6.91
CA ILE A 165 -11.03 19.62 6.62
C ILE A 165 -11.22 19.73 5.09
N LEU A 166 -12.48 19.78 4.66
CA LEU A 166 -12.84 19.89 3.24
C LEU A 166 -12.96 21.35 2.75
N ASN A 167 -13.33 22.26 3.63
CA ASN A 167 -13.54 23.68 3.34
C ASN A 167 -12.57 24.52 4.19
N GLY A 168 -11.26 24.26 4.04
CA GLY A 168 -10.25 24.96 4.86
C GLY A 168 -9.92 26.33 4.34
N PRO A 169 -8.94 27.01 4.95
CA PRO A 169 -8.10 26.55 6.08
C PRO A 169 -8.75 26.69 7.46
N CYS A 170 -8.24 25.93 8.45
CA CYS A 170 -8.70 26.04 9.85
C CYS A 170 -8.10 27.23 10.61
N ALA A 171 -7.29 28.04 9.96
CA ALA A 171 -6.52 29.17 10.52
C ALA A 171 -5.48 28.82 11.61
N GLY A 172 -5.29 27.52 11.93
CA GLY A 172 -4.33 27.09 12.96
C GLY A 172 -2.89 26.93 12.47
N ALA A 173 -2.62 27.09 11.18
CA ALA A 173 -1.27 26.95 10.64
C ALA A 173 -0.35 28.08 11.15
N LYS A 174 0.87 27.69 11.57
CA LYS A 174 1.93 28.65 11.94
C LYS A 174 3.18 28.36 11.09
N ASN A 175 3.71 29.39 10.45
CA ASN A 175 4.89 29.30 9.57
C ASN A 175 4.74 28.19 8.49
N GLY A 176 3.54 27.99 7.95
CA GLY A 176 3.26 26.96 6.96
C GLY A 176 3.07 25.55 7.52
N LYS A 177 3.30 25.31 8.81
CA LYS A 177 3.16 24.00 9.48
C LYS A 177 1.75 23.82 10.07
N CYS A 178 1.33 22.56 10.16
CA CYS A 178 0.04 22.19 10.74
C CYS A 178 0.06 22.35 12.26
N GLU A 179 -1.01 22.90 12.85
CA GLU A 179 -1.09 23.02 14.32
C GLU A 179 -1.24 21.69 15.04
N ALA A 180 -1.88 20.70 14.39
CA ALA A 180 -2.10 19.37 14.96
C ALA A 180 -0.88 18.44 14.81
N ASN A 181 -0.01 18.72 13.84
CA ASN A 181 1.26 18.01 13.64
C ASN A 181 2.30 18.98 13.07
N LYS A 182 3.18 19.47 13.92
CA LYS A 182 4.18 20.49 13.57
C LYS A 182 5.28 20.00 12.63
N GLU A 183 5.42 18.69 12.45
CA GLU A 183 6.41 18.09 11.55
C GLU A 183 5.99 18.21 10.08
N ILE A 184 4.68 18.31 9.81
CA ILE A 184 4.16 18.34 8.44
C ILE A 184 3.73 19.75 8.00
N ASP A 185 3.82 19.99 6.71
CA ASP A 185 3.27 21.21 6.12
C ASP A 185 1.76 21.22 6.13
N CYS A 186 1.16 22.37 6.36
CA CYS A 186 -0.28 22.52 6.33
C CYS A 186 -0.81 22.35 4.91
N ALA A 187 -1.65 21.34 4.70
CA ALA A 187 -2.23 21.03 3.40
C ALA A 187 -2.94 22.24 2.78
N TRP A 188 -3.69 23.02 3.57
CA TRP A 188 -4.44 24.17 3.06
C TRP A 188 -3.56 25.37 2.73
N VAL A 189 -2.42 25.53 3.41
CA VAL A 189 -1.40 26.52 3.01
C VAL A 189 -0.76 26.12 1.68
N LEU A 190 -0.48 24.82 1.49
CA LEU A 190 0.06 24.32 0.22
C LEU A 190 -0.96 24.47 -0.92
N ILE A 191 -2.25 24.15 -0.66
CA ILE A 191 -3.34 24.31 -1.64
C ILE A 191 -3.46 25.78 -2.05
N TYR A 192 -3.51 26.69 -1.07
CA TYR A 192 -3.61 28.15 -1.35
C TYR A 192 -2.47 28.62 -2.24
N LYS A 193 -1.21 28.35 -1.84
CA LYS A 193 -0.01 28.77 -2.61
C LYS A 193 -0.01 28.20 -4.03
N ARG A 194 -0.50 26.97 -4.21
CA ARG A 194 -0.55 26.35 -5.53
C ARG A 194 -1.66 26.90 -6.39
N LEU A 195 -2.85 27.15 -5.83
CA LEU A 195 -3.96 27.83 -6.53
C LEU A 195 -3.61 29.26 -6.89
N GLU A 196 -2.93 29.99 -6.02
CA GLU A 196 -2.41 31.33 -6.29
C GLU A 196 -1.44 31.32 -7.48
N ARG A 197 -0.46 30.42 -7.48
CA ARG A 197 0.48 30.25 -8.60
C ARG A 197 -0.22 29.94 -9.92
N LEU A 198 -1.30 29.15 -9.87
CA LEU A 198 -2.10 28.76 -11.02
C LEU A 198 -3.17 29.81 -11.39
N GLN A 199 -3.27 30.92 -10.66
CA GLN A 199 -4.32 31.94 -10.82
C GLN A 199 -5.74 31.37 -10.72
N GLN A 200 -5.97 30.41 -9.80
CA GLN A 200 -7.23 29.69 -9.62
C GLN A 200 -7.79 29.81 -8.18
N LEU A 201 -7.51 30.90 -7.48
CA LEU A 201 -7.98 31.12 -6.10
C LEU A 201 -9.51 31.16 -5.96
N ASP A 202 -10.24 31.39 -7.05
CA ASP A 202 -11.70 31.33 -7.10
C ASP A 202 -12.23 29.93 -6.68
N LYS A 203 -11.45 28.87 -6.92
CA LYS A 203 -11.79 27.50 -6.50
C LYS A 203 -11.95 27.37 -4.98
N MET A 204 -11.27 28.17 -4.19
CA MET A 204 -11.41 28.17 -2.71
C MET A 204 -12.77 28.68 -2.23
N ARG A 205 -13.57 29.29 -3.08
CA ARG A 205 -14.93 29.77 -2.74
C ARG A 205 -15.97 28.66 -2.87
N ARG A 206 -15.61 27.52 -3.48
CA ARG A 206 -16.53 26.37 -3.59
C ARG A 206 -16.75 25.73 -2.22
N TYR A 207 -18.03 25.55 -1.86
CA TYR A 207 -18.40 24.84 -0.65
C TYR A 207 -18.63 23.36 -0.94
N TYR A 208 -18.05 22.51 -0.12
CA TYR A 208 -18.26 21.06 -0.13
C TYR A 208 -19.06 20.63 1.10
N PRO A 209 -20.22 19.98 0.91
CA PRO A 209 -20.97 19.42 2.01
C PRO A 209 -20.16 18.32 2.74
N PRO A 210 -20.54 17.98 3.98
CA PRO A 210 -19.96 16.85 4.68
C PRO A 210 -20.01 15.58 3.83
N ARG A 211 -18.97 14.74 3.94
CA ARG A 211 -18.88 13.51 3.17
C ARG A 211 -20.05 12.58 3.47
N ASN A 212 -20.70 12.10 2.44
CA ASN A 212 -21.74 11.08 2.55
C ASN A 212 -21.08 9.68 2.53
N PHE A 213 -20.76 9.13 3.69
CA PHE A 213 -20.17 7.80 3.80
C PHE A 213 -21.11 6.68 3.35
N ARG A 214 -22.42 6.92 3.29
CA ARG A 214 -23.40 5.96 2.73
C ARG A 214 -23.28 5.85 1.21
N ALA A 215 -22.85 6.89 0.53
CA ALA A 215 -22.59 6.88 -0.92
C ALA A 215 -21.30 6.15 -1.30
N ILE A 216 -20.50 5.72 -0.31
CA ILE A 216 -19.24 5.02 -0.53
C ILE A 216 -19.32 3.64 0.15
N PRO A 217 -20.12 2.70 -0.41
CA PRO A 217 -20.29 1.38 0.20
C PRO A 217 -18.97 0.60 0.16
N ARG A 218 -18.74 -0.22 1.18
CA ARG A 218 -17.64 -1.19 1.22
C ARG A 218 -18.22 -2.57 1.53
N PRO A 219 -17.73 -3.66 0.93
CA PRO A 219 -16.67 -3.70 -0.10
C PRO A 219 -17.15 -3.16 -1.45
N LYS A 220 -16.24 -2.55 -2.23
CA LYS A 220 -16.52 -2.06 -3.58
C LYS A 220 -16.13 -3.11 -4.63
N ARG A 221 -16.94 -3.23 -5.67
CA ARG A 221 -16.60 -3.98 -6.88
C ARG A 221 -16.80 -3.05 -8.08
N ILE A 222 -15.81 -2.98 -8.95
CA ILE A 222 -15.89 -2.27 -10.22
C ILE A 222 -15.82 -3.31 -11.33
N VAL A 223 -16.84 -3.32 -12.20
CA VAL A 223 -16.84 -4.13 -13.41
C VAL A 223 -16.72 -3.17 -14.58
N ALA A 224 -15.67 -3.34 -15.39
CA ALA A 224 -15.52 -2.56 -16.62
C ALA A 224 -16.73 -2.84 -17.54
N LYS A 225 -17.39 -1.80 -18.03
CA LYS A 225 -18.36 -1.96 -19.12
C LYS A 225 -17.58 -2.41 -20.35
N ALA A 226 -18.04 -3.46 -21.01
CA ALA A 226 -17.49 -3.82 -22.31
C ALA A 226 -17.56 -2.57 -23.19
N THR A 227 -16.43 -2.14 -23.74
CA THR A 227 -16.43 -1.13 -24.79
C THR A 227 -17.25 -1.70 -25.93
N ALA A 228 -18.42 -1.08 -26.22
CA ALA A 228 -19.16 -1.39 -27.42
C ALA A 228 -18.15 -1.26 -28.57
N SER A 229 -17.90 -2.35 -29.27
CA SER A 229 -17.12 -2.33 -30.50
C SER A 229 -17.72 -1.22 -31.37
N ALA A 230 -16.90 -0.27 -31.80
CA ALA A 230 -17.30 0.73 -32.79
C ALA A 230 -17.87 -0.07 -33.97
N GLY A 231 -19.18 0.02 -34.15
CA GLY A 231 -19.87 -0.63 -35.23
C GLY A 231 -19.28 -0.15 -36.55
N GLU A 232 -18.92 -1.11 -37.37
CA GLU A 232 -18.61 -0.90 -38.76
C GLU A 232 -19.73 -0.08 -39.40
N GLY A 233 -19.45 1.19 -39.67
CA GLY A 233 -20.30 2.03 -40.50
C GLY A 233 -20.16 1.55 -41.94
N ASN A 234 -21.07 0.69 -42.37
CA ASN A 234 -21.35 0.46 -43.79
C ASN A 234 -22.22 1.62 -44.31
N GLY A 235 -21.82 2.20 -45.42
CA GLY A 235 -22.67 3.02 -46.24
C GLY A 235 -21.92 4.09 -46.96
#